data_368249d95b5105d13efc30a154517a24
#
_entry.id   368249d95b5105d13efc30a154517a24
#
_cell.length_a   1.000
_cell.length_b   1.000
_cell.length_c   1.000
_cell.angle_alpha   90.00
_cell.angle_beta   90.00
_cell.angle_gamma   90.00
#
_symmetry.space_group_name_H-M   'P 1'
#
loop_
_entity.id
_entity.type
_entity.pdbx_description
1 polymer ?
#
loop_
_entity_poly.entity_id
_entity_poly.type
_entity_poly.pdbx_seq_one_letter_code
_entity_poly.pdbx_strand_id
1 'polypeptide(L)'
;MTPPGGEKPPYGEIFSVMMICCMAGTRLFGFLAERDPPEKFSRGLFAVAACALATPVALPGRPTWALAGFLAFELVVGAYFPAMGTLKSKIIPDAQRATIYNLFRVPLNVIVLLVLLSHLDTVQVFTAVVALLAAAAALQHALYVATVDYSKRVVAIESDKEPLVAV
;
A
#
# COMPACT_ATOMS: atom_id res chain seq x y z
N MET A 1 -8.21 -26.56 -16.44
CA MET A 1 -9.40 -26.80 -17.27
C MET A 1 -9.53 -25.65 -18.24
N THR A 2 -9.17 -25.85 -19.49
CA THR A 2 -9.43 -24.90 -20.60
C THR A 2 -10.90 -25.04 -20.98
N PRO A 3 -11.66 -23.94 -21.06
CA PRO A 3 -13.04 -24.02 -21.54
C PRO A 3 -13.09 -24.52 -22.99
N PRO A 4 -14.12 -25.27 -23.37
CA PRO A 4 -14.32 -25.75 -24.74
C PRO A 4 -14.76 -24.55 -25.58
N GLY A 5 -13.78 -23.94 -26.31
CA GLY A 5 -14.02 -22.78 -27.14
C GLY A 5 -12.82 -21.83 -27.20
N GLY A 6 -11.64 -22.34 -27.06
CA GLY A 6 -10.32 -21.93 -27.58
C GLY A 6 -9.88 -20.46 -27.60
N GLU A 7 -10.63 -19.50 -27.13
CA GLU A 7 -10.13 -18.12 -27.06
C GLU A 7 -9.27 -17.92 -25.80
N LYS A 8 -8.00 -17.65 -26.03
CA LYS A 8 -7.10 -17.27 -24.93
C LYS A 8 -7.59 -15.95 -24.35
N PRO A 9 -7.57 -15.80 -23.00
CA PRO A 9 -7.91 -14.53 -22.38
C PRO A 9 -7.12 -13.38 -23.01
N PRO A 10 -7.71 -12.20 -23.23
CA PRO A 10 -7.06 -11.06 -23.85
C PRO A 10 -6.08 -10.40 -22.86
N TYR A 11 -4.98 -11.09 -22.57
CA TYR A 11 -4.00 -10.68 -21.55
C TYR A 11 -3.43 -9.28 -21.80
N GLY A 12 -3.23 -8.90 -23.08
CA GLY A 12 -2.75 -7.56 -23.42
C GLY A 12 -3.73 -6.45 -23.06
N GLU A 13 -5.01 -6.69 -23.30
CA GLU A 13 -6.07 -5.73 -22.97
C GLU A 13 -6.23 -5.60 -21.45
N ILE A 14 -6.25 -6.73 -20.75
CA ILE A 14 -6.30 -6.76 -19.27
C ILE A 14 -5.12 -5.98 -18.69
N PHE A 15 -3.90 -6.24 -19.17
CA PHE A 15 -2.71 -5.52 -18.72
C PHE A 15 -2.80 -4.03 -19.02
N SER A 16 -3.27 -3.64 -20.19
CA SER A 16 -3.42 -2.23 -20.56
C SER A 16 -4.38 -1.50 -19.61
N VAL A 17 -5.52 -2.11 -19.29
CA VAL A 17 -6.49 -1.54 -18.34
C VAL A 17 -5.90 -1.45 -16.93
N MET A 18 -5.14 -2.45 -16.48
CA MET A 18 -4.43 -2.41 -15.19
C MET A 18 -3.44 -1.23 -15.14
N MET A 19 -2.68 -1.00 -16.20
CA MET A 19 -1.75 0.15 -16.27
C MET A 19 -2.48 1.49 -16.25
N ILE A 20 -3.64 1.61 -16.92
CA ILE A 20 -4.50 2.80 -16.82
C ILE A 20 -4.96 3.03 -15.38
N CYS A 21 -5.38 1.98 -14.67
CA CYS A 21 -5.75 2.08 -13.26
C CYS A 21 -4.57 2.53 -12.39
N CYS A 22 -3.37 2.00 -12.63
CA CYS A 22 -2.16 2.42 -11.94
C CYS A 22 -1.84 3.91 -12.18
N MET A 23 -1.94 4.38 -13.43
CA MET A 23 -1.78 5.81 -13.75
C MET A 23 -2.85 6.68 -13.08
N ALA A 24 -4.11 6.24 -13.04
CA ALA A 24 -5.18 6.92 -12.32
C ALA A 24 -4.88 6.99 -10.82
N GLY A 25 -4.30 5.94 -10.24
CA GLY A 25 -3.83 5.90 -8.86
C GLY A 25 -2.77 6.97 -8.55
N THR A 26 -1.84 7.22 -9.46
CA THR A 26 -0.85 8.30 -9.31
C THR A 26 -1.53 9.67 -9.28
N ARG A 27 -2.57 9.88 -10.07
CA ARG A 27 -3.38 11.11 -10.01
C ARG A 27 -4.17 11.23 -8.71
N LEU A 28 -4.72 10.10 -8.25
CA LEU A 28 -5.43 10.03 -6.95
C LEU A 28 -4.48 10.44 -5.81
N PHE A 29 -3.23 10.01 -5.83
CA PHE A 29 -2.22 10.45 -4.85
C PHE A 29 -2.09 11.98 -4.84
N GLY A 30 -1.93 12.63 -5.99
CA GLY A 30 -1.84 14.10 -6.07
C GLY A 30 -3.02 14.78 -5.37
N PHE A 31 -4.24 14.36 -5.70
CA PHE A 31 -5.46 14.87 -5.10
C PHE A 31 -5.56 14.65 -3.59
N LEU A 32 -5.12 13.49 -3.10
CA LEU A 32 -5.13 13.18 -1.66
C LEU A 32 -4.06 13.98 -0.92
N ALA A 33 -2.87 14.14 -1.51
CA ALA A 33 -1.74 14.84 -0.91
C ALA A 33 -1.97 16.36 -0.76
N GLU A 34 -2.84 16.95 -1.56
CA GLU A 34 -3.30 18.35 -1.41
C GLU A 34 -4.19 18.55 -0.18
N ARG A 35 -4.85 17.50 0.30
CA ARG A 35 -5.86 17.58 1.37
C ARG A 35 -5.38 17.04 2.70
N ASP A 36 -4.62 15.97 2.65
CA ASP A 36 -4.20 15.22 3.84
C ASP A 36 -2.73 14.79 3.73
N PRO A 37 -2.01 14.71 4.85
CA PRO A 37 -0.66 14.18 4.87
C PRO A 37 -0.64 12.69 4.51
N PRO A 38 0.43 12.19 3.84
CA PRO A 38 0.54 10.79 3.42
C PRO A 38 0.34 9.77 4.55
N GLU A 39 0.74 10.12 5.77
CA GLU A 39 0.56 9.29 6.96
C GLU A 39 -0.92 8.96 7.23
N LYS A 40 -1.80 9.91 6.94
CA LYS A 40 -3.23 9.78 7.20
C LYS A 40 -3.93 8.89 6.18
N PHE A 41 -3.71 9.10 4.88
CA PHE A 41 -4.45 8.35 3.86
C PHE A 41 -3.82 7.01 3.50
N SER A 42 -2.50 6.80 3.75
CA SER A 42 -1.83 5.53 3.43
C SER A 42 -2.46 4.32 4.12
N ARG A 43 -2.96 4.48 5.35
CA ARG A 43 -3.71 3.41 6.04
C ARG A 43 -4.96 2.97 5.26
N GLY A 44 -5.66 3.94 4.65
CA GLY A 44 -6.81 3.66 3.80
C GLY A 44 -6.41 2.93 2.52
N LEU A 45 -5.27 3.29 1.91
CA LEU A 45 -4.73 2.58 0.75
C LEU A 45 -4.47 1.10 1.05
N PHE A 46 -3.83 0.78 2.17
CA PHE A 46 -3.61 -0.62 2.56
C PHE A 46 -4.91 -1.37 2.84
N ALA A 47 -5.88 -0.73 3.49
CA ALA A 47 -7.18 -1.34 3.74
C ALA A 47 -7.93 -1.66 2.44
N VAL A 48 -7.96 -0.71 1.50
CA VAL A 48 -8.56 -0.92 0.16
C VAL A 48 -7.82 -2.02 -0.61
N ALA A 49 -6.47 -2.06 -0.56
CA ALA A 49 -5.67 -3.11 -1.18
C ALA A 49 -6.00 -4.49 -0.61
N ALA A 50 -6.13 -4.61 0.71
CA ALA A 50 -6.50 -5.86 1.37
C ALA A 50 -7.90 -6.32 0.94
N CYS A 51 -8.89 -5.43 0.94
CA CYS A 51 -10.25 -5.74 0.47
C CYS A 51 -10.27 -6.14 -1.02
N ALA A 52 -9.50 -5.42 -1.85
CA ALA A 52 -9.40 -5.69 -3.28
C ALA A 52 -8.84 -7.09 -3.56
N LEU A 53 -7.75 -7.48 -2.92
CA LEU A 53 -7.15 -8.81 -3.08
C LEU A 53 -7.88 -9.93 -2.31
N ALA A 54 -8.80 -9.59 -1.40
CA ALA A 54 -9.69 -10.58 -0.80
C ALA A 54 -10.78 -11.06 -1.76
N THR A 55 -11.11 -10.30 -2.84
CA THR A 55 -12.21 -10.65 -3.75
C THR A 55 -12.06 -12.02 -4.42
N PRO A 56 -10.89 -12.45 -4.97
CA PRO A 56 -10.76 -13.77 -5.58
C PRO A 56 -10.89 -14.91 -4.56
N VAL A 57 -10.58 -14.67 -3.29
CA VAL A 57 -10.70 -15.64 -2.21
C VAL A 57 -12.15 -15.69 -1.70
N ALA A 58 -12.79 -14.54 -1.53
CA ALA A 58 -14.15 -14.46 -0.99
C ALA A 58 -15.23 -14.86 -2.03
N LEU A 59 -14.96 -14.67 -3.31
CA LEU A 59 -15.90 -14.93 -4.42
C LEU A 59 -15.29 -15.88 -5.45
N PRO A 60 -14.99 -17.14 -5.06
CA PRO A 60 -14.43 -18.13 -5.97
C PRO A 60 -15.36 -18.39 -7.14
N GLY A 61 -14.80 -18.55 -8.34
CA GLY A 61 -15.56 -18.81 -9.57
C GLY A 61 -16.25 -17.60 -10.20
N ARG A 62 -15.99 -16.38 -9.72
CA ARG A 62 -16.50 -15.14 -10.31
C ARG A 62 -15.36 -14.29 -10.90
N PRO A 63 -14.91 -14.55 -12.14
CA PRO A 63 -13.74 -13.90 -12.74
C PRO A 63 -13.90 -12.38 -12.88
N THR A 64 -15.11 -11.89 -13.09
CA THR A 64 -15.39 -10.45 -13.21
C THR A 64 -15.10 -9.71 -11.89
N TRP A 65 -15.47 -10.29 -10.75
CA TRP A 65 -15.17 -9.71 -9.44
C TRP A 65 -13.69 -9.78 -9.09
N ALA A 66 -13.03 -10.87 -9.45
CA ALA A 66 -11.59 -10.99 -9.31
C ALA A 66 -10.86 -9.92 -10.14
N LEU A 67 -11.26 -9.71 -11.40
CA LEU A 67 -10.72 -8.65 -12.24
C LEU A 67 -10.96 -7.26 -11.64
N ALA A 68 -12.17 -6.97 -11.17
CA ALA A 68 -12.47 -5.70 -10.50
C ALA A 68 -11.60 -5.48 -9.26
N GLY A 69 -11.35 -6.52 -8.47
CA GLY A 69 -10.41 -6.48 -7.35
C GLY A 69 -8.99 -6.16 -7.80
N PHE A 70 -8.49 -6.79 -8.86
CA PHE A 70 -7.16 -6.48 -9.40
C PHE A 70 -7.05 -5.05 -9.92
N LEU A 71 -8.07 -4.53 -10.62
CA LEU A 71 -8.08 -3.16 -11.08
C LEU A 71 -8.07 -2.15 -9.93
N ALA A 72 -8.84 -2.42 -8.88
CA ALA A 72 -8.84 -1.61 -7.66
C ALA A 72 -7.49 -1.68 -6.94
N PHE A 73 -6.86 -2.85 -6.90
CA PHE A 73 -5.52 -3.03 -6.34
C PHE A 73 -4.46 -2.23 -7.13
N GLU A 74 -4.48 -2.27 -8.46
CA GLU A 74 -3.55 -1.50 -9.31
C GLU A 74 -3.72 0.02 -9.12
N LEU A 75 -4.94 0.49 -8.94
CA LEU A 75 -5.19 1.89 -8.61
C LEU A 75 -4.54 2.26 -7.27
N VAL A 76 -4.65 1.39 -6.28
CA VAL A 76 -3.98 1.60 -4.98
C VAL A 76 -2.46 1.56 -5.12
N VAL A 77 -1.91 0.64 -5.90
CA VAL A 77 -0.46 0.54 -6.20
C VAL A 77 0.05 1.85 -6.79
N GLY A 78 -0.69 2.43 -7.75
CA GLY A 78 -0.34 3.72 -8.34
C GLY A 78 -0.30 4.88 -7.36
N ALA A 79 -1.17 4.89 -6.35
CA ALA A 79 -1.15 5.89 -5.28
C ALA A 79 -0.11 5.59 -4.20
N TYR A 80 0.18 4.31 -3.96
CA TYR A 80 1.11 3.84 -2.92
C TYR A 80 2.56 4.28 -3.16
N PHE A 81 3.08 4.11 -4.38
CA PHE A 81 4.48 4.39 -4.66
C PHE A 81 4.88 5.84 -4.35
N PRO A 82 4.17 6.87 -4.84
CA PRO A 82 4.50 8.25 -4.49
C PRO A 82 4.23 8.56 -3.01
N ALA A 83 3.20 7.98 -2.40
CA ALA A 83 2.92 8.15 -0.97
C ALA A 83 4.07 7.63 -0.10
N MET A 84 4.53 6.40 -0.35
CA MET A 84 5.67 5.82 0.36
C MET A 84 6.98 6.53 0.04
N GLY A 85 7.17 7.02 -1.18
CA GLY A 85 8.31 7.86 -1.56
C GLY A 85 8.37 9.12 -0.70
N THR A 86 7.25 9.82 -0.55
CA THR A 86 7.13 11.02 0.28
C THR A 86 7.37 10.73 1.76
N LEU A 87 6.77 9.66 2.30
CA LEU A 87 6.99 9.25 3.69
C LEU A 87 8.44 8.93 3.97
N LYS A 88 9.06 8.14 3.12
CA LYS A 88 10.47 7.73 3.27
C LYS A 88 11.42 8.93 3.16
N SER A 89 11.14 9.88 2.27
CA SER A 89 11.98 11.08 2.11
C SER A 89 11.94 11.99 3.34
N LYS A 90 10.85 12.00 4.10
CA LYS A 90 10.73 12.76 5.35
C LYS A 90 11.49 12.12 6.51
N ILE A 91 11.54 10.78 6.56
CA ILE A 91 12.04 10.03 7.70
C ILE A 91 13.52 9.69 7.54
N ILE A 92 13.97 9.40 6.30
CA ILE A 92 15.30 8.87 6.03
C ILE A 92 16.19 9.98 5.47
N PRO A 93 17.31 10.32 6.15
CA PRO A 93 18.30 11.27 5.65
C PRO A 93 18.88 10.83 4.30
N ASP A 94 19.13 11.79 3.41
CA ASP A 94 19.62 11.53 2.05
C ASP A 94 20.92 10.72 2.01
N ALA A 95 21.84 11.00 2.94
CA ALA A 95 23.14 10.32 3.03
C ALA A 95 23.03 8.79 3.31
N GLN A 96 21.96 8.35 3.96
CA GLN A 96 21.76 6.94 4.37
C GLN A 96 20.68 6.24 3.56
N ARG A 97 19.99 6.94 2.69
CA ARG A 97 18.80 6.44 1.98
C ARG A 97 19.08 5.17 1.18
N ALA A 98 20.16 5.14 0.41
CA ALA A 98 20.52 3.98 -0.39
C ALA A 98 20.79 2.73 0.45
N THR A 99 21.55 2.89 1.55
CA THR A 99 21.89 1.81 2.46
C THR A 99 20.64 1.23 3.14
N ILE A 100 19.78 2.10 3.65
CA ILE A 100 18.54 1.70 4.35
C ILE A 100 17.60 0.98 3.37
N TYR A 101 17.43 1.50 2.13
CA TYR A 101 16.58 0.84 1.15
C TYR A 101 17.11 -0.55 0.74
N ASN A 102 18.42 -0.69 0.58
CA ASN A 102 19.02 -1.99 0.28
C ASN A 102 18.87 -2.96 1.44
N LEU A 103 19.02 -2.50 2.69
CA LEU A 103 18.81 -3.33 3.88
C LEU A 103 17.37 -3.90 3.93
N PHE A 104 16.36 -3.08 3.64
CA PHE A 104 14.97 -3.55 3.60
C PHE A 104 14.65 -4.42 2.38
N ARG A 105 15.40 -4.27 1.29
CA ARG A 105 15.21 -5.10 0.09
C ARG A 105 15.64 -6.56 0.31
N VAL A 106 16.62 -6.82 1.17
CA VAL A 106 17.09 -8.19 1.45
C VAL A 106 15.98 -9.06 2.04
N PRO A 107 15.34 -8.71 3.20
CA PRO A 107 14.25 -9.51 3.75
C PRO A 107 13.05 -9.62 2.79
N LEU A 108 12.74 -8.55 2.04
CA LEU A 108 11.67 -8.60 1.03
C LEU A 108 11.96 -9.68 -0.03
N ASN A 109 13.16 -9.70 -0.60
CA ASN A 109 13.56 -10.68 -1.60
C ASN A 109 13.57 -12.10 -1.03
N VAL A 110 13.98 -12.28 0.24
CA VAL A 110 13.93 -13.57 0.92
C VAL A 110 12.49 -14.06 1.05
N ILE A 111 11.54 -13.20 1.43
CA ILE A 111 10.12 -13.55 1.53
C ILE A 111 9.58 -13.95 0.15
N VAL A 112 9.87 -13.18 -0.90
CA VAL A 112 9.45 -13.51 -2.27
C VAL A 112 10.01 -14.85 -2.72
N LEU A 113 11.30 -15.12 -2.44
CA LEU A 113 11.94 -16.37 -2.79
C LEU A 113 11.31 -17.56 -2.04
N LEU A 114 11.04 -17.41 -0.75
CA LEU A 114 10.38 -18.43 0.06
C LEU A 114 8.97 -18.74 -0.46
N VAL A 115 8.19 -17.72 -0.81
CA VAL A 115 6.86 -17.91 -1.41
C VAL A 115 6.96 -18.60 -2.77
N LEU A 116 7.93 -18.23 -3.60
CA LEU A 116 8.12 -18.80 -4.94
C LEU A 116 8.57 -20.27 -4.89
N LEU A 117 9.41 -20.62 -3.91
CA LEU A 117 9.89 -22.00 -3.70
C LEU A 117 8.90 -22.86 -2.90
N SER A 118 7.92 -22.25 -2.25
CA SER A 118 6.87 -22.99 -1.55
C SER A 118 5.85 -23.54 -2.53
N HIS A 119 5.34 -24.74 -2.25
CA HIS A 119 4.26 -25.37 -3.01
C HIS A 119 2.88 -24.90 -2.52
N LEU A 120 2.74 -23.60 -2.27
CA LEU A 120 1.49 -23.00 -1.79
C LEU A 120 0.46 -22.92 -2.91
N ASP A 121 -0.78 -23.29 -2.59
CA ASP A 121 -1.91 -23.09 -3.49
C ASP A 121 -2.21 -21.61 -3.66
N THR A 122 -2.78 -21.25 -4.82
CA THR A 122 -3.17 -19.87 -5.14
C THR A 122 -3.99 -19.20 -4.03
N VAL A 123 -4.93 -19.92 -3.42
CA VAL A 123 -5.77 -19.42 -2.31
C VAL A 123 -4.93 -19.11 -1.09
N GLN A 124 -3.96 -19.95 -0.75
CA GLN A 124 -3.06 -19.74 0.38
C GLN A 124 -2.18 -18.51 0.17
N VAL A 125 -1.65 -18.31 -1.04
CA VAL A 125 -0.86 -17.13 -1.40
C VAL A 125 -1.69 -15.86 -1.27
N PHE A 126 -2.90 -15.80 -1.83
CA PHE A 126 -3.79 -14.64 -1.70
C PHE A 126 -4.17 -14.37 -0.25
N THR A 127 -4.49 -15.40 0.51
CA THR A 127 -4.81 -15.25 1.95
C THR A 127 -3.64 -14.67 2.72
N ALA A 128 -2.42 -15.16 2.48
CA ALA A 128 -1.21 -14.62 3.11
C ALA A 128 -0.97 -13.14 2.74
N VAL A 129 -1.13 -12.78 1.47
CA VAL A 129 -0.99 -11.39 1.01
C VAL A 129 -2.04 -10.49 1.64
N VAL A 130 -3.30 -10.92 1.71
CA VAL A 130 -4.38 -10.17 2.37
C VAL A 130 -4.07 -9.97 3.86
N ALA A 131 -3.58 -10.99 4.55
CA ALA A 131 -3.18 -10.89 5.95
C ALA A 131 -2.03 -9.90 6.15
N LEU A 132 -1.01 -9.92 5.27
CA LEU A 132 0.10 -8.97 5.30
C LEU A 132 -0.36 -7.53 5.04
N LEU A 133 -1.28 -7.31 4.10
CA LEU A 133 -1.84 -5.99 3.82
C LEU A 133 -2.70 -5.48 4.98
N ALA A 134 -3.46 -6.34 5.62
CA ALA A 134 -4.22 -5.99 6.83
C ALA A 134 -3.28 -5.61 7.99
N ALA A 135 -2.21 -6.37 8.19
CA ALA A 135 -1.18 -6.03 9.17
C ALA A 135 -0.50 -4.69 8.84
N ALA A 136 -0.17 -4.44 7.56
CA ALA A 136 0.38 -3.17 7.12
C ALA A 136 -0.58 -2.00 7.37
N ALA A 137 -1.89 -2.18 7.13
CA ALA A 137 -2.91 -1.18 7.44
C ALA A 137 -2.97 -0.87 8.96
N ALA A 138 -2.91 -1.90 9.80
CA ALA A 138 -2.90 -1.75 11.25
C ALA A 138 -1.64 -1.02 11.75
N LEU A 139 -0.46 -1.41 11.24
CA LEU A 139 0.81 -0.75 11.58
C LEU A 139 0.83 0.71 11.12
N GLN A 140 0.33 1.00 9.91
CA GLN A 140 0.22 2.36 9.41
C GLN A 140 -0.77 3.19 10.24
N HIS A 141 -1.85 2.59 10.72
CA HIS A 141 -2.77 3.25 11.64
C HIS A 141 -2.09 3.57 12.98
N ALA A 142 -1.35 2.64 13.56
CA ALA A 142 -0.60 2.85 14.79
C ALA A 142 0.46 3.95 14.63
N LEU A 143 1.17 3.97 13.51
CA LEU A 143 2.14 5.03 13.19
C LEU A 143 1.45 6.40 13.12
N TYR A 144 0.30 6.50 12.45
CA TYR A 144 -0.45 7.73 12.36
C TYR A 144 -0.89 8.25 13.75
N VAL A 145 -1.43 7.38 14.60
CA VAL A 145 -1.84 7.75 15.96
C VAL A 145 -0.64 8.24 16.78
N ALA A 146 0.49 7.55 16.71
CA ALA A 146 1.71 7.94 17.40
C ALA A 146 2.24 9.31 16.92
N THR A 147 2.18 9.58 15.61
CA THR A 147 2.63 10.86 15.04
C THR A 147 1.72 12.02 15.48
N VAL A 148 0.40 11.80 15.51
CA VAL A 148 -0.57 12.81 15.97
C VAL A 148 -0.37 13.11 17.46
N ASP A 149 -0.17 12.09 18.29
CA ASP A 149 0.05 12.26 19.72
C ASP A 149 1.36 13.01 20.01
N TYR A 150 2.44 12.67 19.30
CA TYR A 150 3.71 13.38 19.37
C TYR A 150 3.55 14.86 19.01
N SER A 151 2.87 15.17 17.91
CA SER A 151 2.63 16.56 17.47
C SER A 151 1.86 17.37 18.51
N LYS A 152 0.82 16.78 19.12
CA LYS A 152 0.05 17.43 20.20
C LYS A 152 0.91 17.74 21.43
N ARG A 153 1.80 16.82 21.82
CA ARG A 153 2.73 17.02 22.95
C ARG A 153 3.73 18.15 22.68
N VAL A 154 4.27 18.21 21.46
CA VAL A 154 5.21 19.27 21.07
C VAL A 154 4.52 20.65 21.17
N VAL A 155 3.33 20.79 20.58
CA VAL A 155 2.55 22.04 20.64
C VAL A 155 2.24 22.44 22.08
N ALA A 156 1.86 21.49 22.94
CA ALA A 156 1.61 21.78 24.35
C ALA A 156 2.84 22.28 25.10
N ILE A 157 4.02 21.71 24.82
CA ILE A 157 5.29 22.14 25.42
C ILE A 157 5.70 23.54 24.92
N GLU A 158 5.46 23.85 23.66
CA GLU A 158 5.75 25.20 23.10
C GLU A 158 4.82 26.25 23.70
N SER A 159 3.52 25.96 23.84
CA SER A 159 2.57 26.91 24.44
C SER A 159 2.85 27.19 25.91
N ASP A 160 3.46 26.27 26.66
CA ASP A 160 3.84 26.43 28.06
C ASP A 160 5.12 27.29 28.22
N LYS A 161 5.92 27.43 27.15
CA LYS A 161 7.15 28.23 27.13
C LYS A 161 6.95 29.70 26.74
N GLU A 162 5.87 30.03 26.04
CA GLU A 162 5.60 31.40 25.57
C GLU A 162 5.33 32.45 26.71
N PRO A 163 4.74 32.12 27.88
CA PRO A 163 4.48 33.13 28.90
C PRO A 163 5.73 33.71 29.58
N LEU A 164 6.94 33.17 29.36
CA LEU A 164 8.16 33.60 30.02
C LEU A 164 8.95 34.69 29.26
N VAL A 165 8.52 35.10 28.05
CA VAL A 165 9.21 36.08 27.22
C VAL A 165 8.50 37.47 27.19
N ALA A 166 7.37 37.60 27.88
CA ALA A 166 6.55 38.82 27.93
C ALA A 166 6.66 39.61 29.25
N VAL A 167 7.86 39.61 29.89
CA VAL A 167 8.16 40.47 31.05
C VAL A 167 9.43 41.26 30.80
#